data_49965a409318adde71bc3f9b464833d8
#
_entry.id   49965a409318adde71bc3f9b464833d8
#
_cell.length_a   1.000
_cell.length_b   1.000
_cell.length_c   1.000
_cell.angle_alpha   90.00
_cell.angle_beta   90.00
_cell.angle_gamma   90.00
#
_symmetry.space_group_name_H-M   'P 1'
#
loop_
_entity.id
_entity.type
_entity.pdbx_description
1 polymer ?
#
loop_
_entity_poly.entity_id
_entity_poly.type
_entity_poly.pdbx_seq_one_letter_code
_entity_poly.pdbx_strand_id
1 'polypeptide(L)'
;MMAFNANSSTYPVWRNVVSYGADPTEALDSTAAINKAISDGFRCGSGCNSSSVTGALVYFPPGKYLVSSSIVAMYNTQLVGDPTDPPTILAASSFVGLGVISSDVYIDGGNGAEWYINQNNFFRQVRNFIIDIRQATVEYPAGLHWQVAQATSLQNIQFLQNTGTQQGIFAENGSGGFMSDLVFTGGNFGMYGGNQQFTVRNLKFTGCTTAIGLIWDWGWTWKGLDIENCGTGINMIGSGGARNTGSVYILDSTFTNTNVALLSTVPIDEAAQGTIDITLDNVQMNGTPVAVQTSDGSTLLAGGSTLISFWAWAGSTTQITQTEPILMALM
;
A
#
# COMPACT_ATOMS: atom_id res chain seq x y z
N MET A 1 23.55 -12.47 18.52
CA MET A 1 24.85 -11.80 18.27
C MET A 1 24.76 -11.11 16.93
N MET A 2 25.12 -9.85 16.84
CA MET A 2 25.05 -9.05 15.61
C MET A 2 26.44 -8.51 15.28
N ALA A 3 27.10 -9.10 14.29
CA ALA A 3 28.54 -8.93 14.02
C ALA A 3 28.99 -7.46 13.78
N PHE A 4 28.09 -6.62 13.27
CA PHE A 4 28.41 -5.24 12.87
C PHE A 4 27.85 -4.17 13.83
N ASN A 5 27.44 -4.56 15.03
CA ASN A 5 26.99 -3.65 16.07
C ASN A 5 28.10 -3.47 17.12
N ALA A 6 28.28 -2.25 17.64
CA ALA A 6 29.30 -1.97 18.65
C ALA A 6 29.14 -2.84 19.93
N ASN A 7 27.91 -3.27 20.22
CA ASN A 7 27.56 -4.15 21.32
C ASN A 7 27.09 -5.53 20.81
N SER A 8 27.84 -6.16 19.93
CA SER A 8 27.45 -7.36 19.20
C SER A 8 26.95 -8.52 20.07
N SER A 9 27.46 -8.66 21.28
CA SER A 9 27.09 -9.73 22.22
C SER A 9 25.75 -9.48 22.93
N THR A 10 25.34 -8.24 23.06
CA THR A 10 24.15 -7.83 23.85
C THR A 10 23.03 -7.23 22.98
N TYR A 11 23.31 -6.99 21.69
CA TYR A 11 22.32 -6.42 20.78
C TYR A 11 21.12 -7.36 20.60
N PRO A 12 19.89 -6.96 20.99
CA PRO A 12 18.71 -7.77 20.82
C PRO A 12 18.20 -7.66 19.39
N VAL A 13 18.28 -8.71 18.61
CA VAL A 13 17.65 -8.78 17.28
C VAL A 13 16.15 -8.97 17.42
N TRP A 14 15.72 -9.90 18.26
CA TRP A 14 14.31 -10.13 18.58
C TRP A 14 13.88 -9.27 19.75
N ARG A 15 12.75 -8.59 19.60
CA ARG A 15 12.25 -7.59 20.55
C ARG A 15 10.75 -7.74 20.70
N ASN A 16 10.29 -7.93 21.93
CA ASN A 16 8.87 -7.92 22.25
C ASN A 16 8.48 -6.51 22.75
N VAL A 17 7.54 -5.83 22.08
CA VAL A 17 7.14 -4.45 22.42
C VAL A 17 6.65 -4.31 23.86
N VAL A 18 6.00 -5.34 24.42
CA VAL A 18 5.54 -5.34 25.82
C VAL A 18 6.72 -5.28 26.78
N SER A 19 7.85 -5.93 26.44
CA SER A 19 9.07 -5.84 27.25
C SER A 19 9.71 -4.45 27.25
N TYR A 20 9.33 -3.59 26.31
CA TYR A 20 9.72 -2.18 26.24
C TYR A 20 8.69 -1.23 26.87
N GLY A 21 7.58 -1.78 27.39
CA GLY A 21 6.53 -1.02 28.08
C GLY A 21 5.31 -0.70 27.24
N ALA A 22 5.14 -1.30 26.06
CA ALA A 22 3.89 -1.15 25.29
C ALA A 22 2.73 -1.86 26.02
N ASP A 23 1.58 -1.20 26.03
CA ASP A 23 0.35 -1.69 26.66
C ASP A 23 -0.57 -2.36 25.64
N PRO A 24 -0.78 -3.68 25.72
CA PRO A 24 -1.66 -4.40 24.82
C PRO A 24 -3.16 -4.26 25.14
N THR A 25 -3.53 -3.43 26.11
CA THR A 25 -4.92 -3.26 26.58
C THR A 25 -5.59 -1.97 26.11
N GLU A 26 -4.92 -1.18 25.28
CA GLU A 26 -5.34 0.16 24.79
C GLU A 26 -5.55 1.22 25.90
N ALA A 27 -5.18 0.94 27.15
CA ALA A 27 -5.36 1.87 28.27
C ALA A 27 -4.30 2.99 28.28
N LEU A 28 -3.09 2.71 27.80
CA LEU A 28 -1.98 3.65 27.74
C LEU A 28 -1.44 3.81 26.32
N ASP A 29 -0.92 5.00 26.02
CA ASP A 29 -0.24 5.26 24.77
C ASP A 29 1.06 4.44 24.66
N SER A 30 1.14 3.58 23.68
CA SER A 30 2.26 2.67 23.43
C SER A 30 3.30 3.23 22.44
N THR A 31 3.09 4.42 21.86
CA THR A 31 3.93 5.00 20.80
C THR A 31 5.40 5.03 21.19
N ALA A 32 5.72 5.60 22.37
CA ALA A 32 7.11 5.75 22.81
C ALA A 32 7.78 4.39 23.06
N ALA A 33 7.06 3.44 23.65
CA ALA A 33 7.57 2.09 23.94
C ALA A 33 7.86 1.30 22.65
N ILE A 34 6.96 1.38 21.67
CA ILE A 34 7.12 0.71 20.37
C ILE A 34 8.30 1.33 19.60
N ASN A 35 8.37 2.66 19.51
CA ASN A 35 9.50 3.33 18.83
C ASN A 35 10.84 3.05 19.53
N LYS A 36 10.84 2.93 20.86
CA LYS A 36 12.02 2.51 21.62
C LYS A 36 12.44 1.07 21.27
N ALA A 37 11.48 0.15 21.18
CA ALA A 37 11.76 -1.23 20.74
C ALA A 37 12.38 -1.26 19.35
N ILE A 38 11.93 -0.39 18.42
CA ILE A 38 12.48 -0.29 17.06
C ILE A 38 13.88 0.33 17.07
N SER A 39 14.13 1.40 17.80
CA SER A 39 15.34 2.24 17.71
C SER A 39 16.49 1.78 18.59
N ASP A 40 16.26 0.93 19.58
CA ASP A 40 17.28 0.50 20.53
C ASP A 40 18.51 -0.10 19.82
N GLY A 41 19.72 0.19 20.33
CA GLY A 41 20.97 -0.41 19.89
C GLY A 41 21.63 0.22 18.64
N PHE A 42 21.63 1.55 18.51
CA PHE A 42 22.32 2.27 17.42
C PHE A 42 21.88 1.87 16.02
N ARG A 43 20.58 1.86 15.79
CA ARG A 43 20.00 1.53 14.50
C ARG A 43 20.03 2.70 13.53
N CYS A 44 19.91 2.40 12.24
CA CYS A 44 19.93 3.39 11.17
C CYS A 44 18.62 4.21 11.15
N GLY A 45 18.59 5.31 11.91
CA GLY A 45 17.51 6.28 11.95
C GLY A 45 17.86 7.56 11.21
N SER A 46 17.40 8.72 11.74
CA SER A 46 17.67 10.04 11.14
C SER A 46 19.18 10.26 10.94
N GLY A 47 19.54 10.80 9.76
CA GLY A 47 20.93 11.08 9.38
C GLY A 47 21.72 9.86 8.91
N CYS A 48 21.11 8.67 8.85
CA CYS A 48 21.73 7.47 8.30
C CYS A 48 21.14 7.19 6.90
N ASN A 49 21.97 7.26 5.87
CA ASN A 49 21.50 7.13 4.49
C ASN A 49 20.97 5.73 4.15
N SER A 50 21.62 4.66 4.62
CA SER A 50 21.15 3.28 4.43
C SER A 50 21.95 2.30 5.27
N SER A 51 21.37 1.12 5.56
CA SER A 51 22.07 0.04 6.26
C SER A 51 21.42 -1.32 5.95
N SER A 52 22.23 -2.31 5.62
CA SER A 52 21.84 -3.72 5.52
C SER A 52 22.16 -4.52 6.78
N VAL A 53 22.66 -3.87 7.83
CA VAL A 53 23.12 -4.49 9.08
C VAL A 53 22.29 -3.95 10.27
N THR A 54 22.49 -4.52 11.46
CA THR A 54 21.76 -4.15 12.68
C THR A 54 20.22 -4.22 12.54
N GLY A 55 19.72 -5.32 11.95
CA GLY A 55 18.29 -5.57 11.80
C GLY A 55 17.57 -5.80 13.13
N ALA A 56 16.27 -5.58 13.16
CA ALA A 56 15.40 -5.91 14.30
C ALA A 56 14.14 -6.61 13.83
N LEU A 57 13.78 -7.70 14.51
CA LEU A 57 12.46 -8.30 14.48
C LEU A 57 11.71 -7.82 15.71
N VAL A 58 10.72 -6.96 15.51
CA VAL A 58 9.91 -6.35 16.56
C VAL A 58 8.57 -7.06 16.58
N TYR A 59 8.38 -7.88 17.61
CA TYR A 59 7.20 -8.72 17.78
C TYR A 59 6.16 -8.02 18.66
N PHE A 60 4.91 -8.11 18.21
CA PHE A 60 3.73 -7.61 18.89
C PHE A 60 2.87 -8.81 19.33
N PRO A 61 2.79 -9.13 20.63
CA PRO A 61 1.81 -10.07 21.14
C PRO A 61 0.37 -9.66 20.81
N PRO A 62 -0.59 -10.61 20.90
CA PRO A 62 -2.00 -10.28 20.81
C PRO A 62 -2.42 -9.14 21.73
N GLY A 63 -3.33 -8.30 21.25
CA GLY A 63 -3.86 -7.17 22.02
C GLY A 63 -4.11 -5.95 21.14
N LYS A 64 -4.45 -4.83 21.80
CA LYS A 64 -4.68 -3.54 21.14
C LYS A 64 -3.72 -2.50 21.69
N TYR A 65 -2.95 -1.91 20.82
CA TYR A 65 -1.92 -0.93 21.13
C TYR A 65 -2.37 0.45 20.65
N LEU A 66 -2.74 1.32 21.62
CA LEU A 66 -3.09 2.72 21.32
C LEU A 66 -1.83 3.48 20.96
N VAL A 67 -1.88 4.29 19.88
CA VAL A 67 -0.77 5.12 19.46
C VAL A 67 -1.24 6.54 19.13
N SER A 68 -0.52 7.55 19.60
CA SER A 68 -0.82 8.97 19.37
C SER A 68 0.05 9.65 18.31
N SER A 69 1.09 8.96 17.83
CA SER A 69 1.92 9.42 16.71
C SER A 69 2.56 8.24 15.97
N SER A 70 3.26 8.52 14.88
CA SER A 70 3.78 7.49 13.99
C SER A 70 4.79 6.55 14.66
N ILE A 71 4.63 5.27 14.35
CA ILE A 71 5.63 4.22 14.57
C ILE A 71 6.60 4.27 13.40
N VAL A 72 7.88 4.54 13.65
CA VAL A 72 8.89 4.69 12.61
C VAL A 72 9.63 3.39 12.34
N ALA A 73 9.31 2.74 11.21
CA ALA A 73 10.00 1.55 10.77
C ALA A 73 11.36 1.92 10.14
N MET A 74 12.41 1.90 10.93
CA MET A 74 13.79 2.18 10.47
C MET A 74 14.30 1.11 9.50
N TYR A 75 15.42 1.36 8.85
CA TYR A 75 16.09 0.34 8.01
C TYR A 75 16.18 -1.02 8.71
N ASN A 76 15.98 -2.08 7.93
CA ASN A 76 16.12 -3.46 8.37
C ASN A 76 15.24 -3.81 9.58
N THR A 77 13.99 -3.29 9.57
CA THR A 77 12.97 -3.57 10.58
C THR A 77 11.93 -4.53 10.04
N GLN A 78 11.66 -5.59 10.78
CA GLN A 78 10.50 -6.44 10.59
C GLN A 78 9.53 -6.20 11.75
N LEU A 79 8.36 -5.60 11.47
CA LEU A 79 7.25 -5.50 12.41
C LEU A 79 6.37 -6.74 12.23
N VAL A 80 6.22 -7.52 13.28
CA VAL A 80 5.56 -8.83 13.19
C VAL A 80 4.54 -8.96 14.31
N GLY A 81 3.26 -9.00 13.96
CA GLY A 81 2.18 -9.38 14.85
C GLY A 81 2.05 -10.90 15.00
N ASP A 82 1.36 -11.34 16.06
CA ASP A 82 1.01 -12.74 16.21
C ASP A 82 0.15 -13.22 15.04
N PRO A 83 0.50 -14.32 14.36
CA PRO A 83 -0.25 -14.77 13.18
C PRO A 83 -1.58 -15.42 13.50
N THR A 84 -1.78 -15.91 14.73
CA THR A 84 -3.01 -16.62 15.15
C THR A 84 -4.04 -15.68 15.75
N ASP A 85 -3.59 -14.59 16.37
CA ASP A 85 -4.42 -13.53 16.93
C ASP A 85 -3.74 -12.17 16.63
N PRO A 86 -3.90 -11.65 15.41
CA PRO A 86 -3.20 -10.44 14.95
C PRO A 86 -3.50 -9.23 15.86
N PRO A 87 -2.46 -8.57 16.41
CA PRO A 87 -2.65 -7.39 17.23
C PRO A 87 -3.24 -6.23 16.43
N THR A 88 -4.03 -5.40 17.12
CA THR A 88 -4.53 -4.14 16.57
C THR A 88 -3.63 -2.99 16.98
N ILE A 89 -3.18 -2.20 16.00
CA ILE A 89 -2.60 -0.89 16.24
C ILE A 89 -3.72 0.13 16.03
N LEU A 90 -4.11 0.82 17.11
CA LEU A 90 -5.22 1.76 17.14
C LEU A 90 -4.70 3.19 17.18
N ALA A 91 -4.99 3.98 16.15
CA ALA A 91 -4.70 5.41 16.16
C ALA A 91 -5.65 6.13 17.14
N ALA A 92 -5.09 6.86 18.10
CA ALA A 92 -5.87 7.70 19.02
C ALA A 92 -6.63 8.80 18.25
N SER A 93 -7.71 9.33 18.83
CA SER A 93 -8.40 10.49 18.28
C SER A 93 -7.47 11.73 18.18
N SER A 94 -6.48 11.82 19.06
CA SER A 94 -5.44 12.85 19.07
C SER A 94 -4.22 12.49 18.21
N PHE A 95 -4.29 11.44 17.39
CA PHE A 95 -3.15 11.00 16.56
C PHE A 95 -2.63 12.14 15.68
N VAL A 96 -1.30 12.29 15.66
CA VAL A 96 -0.59 13.22 14.77
C VAL A 96 0.44 12.45 13.94
N GLY A 97 0.49 12.73 12.65
CA GLY A 97 1.41 12.07 11.72
C GLY A 97 0.74 11.70 10.41
N LEU A 98 1.54 11.41 9.40
CA LEU A 98 1.06 11.05 8.07
C LEU A 98 0.54 9.61 8.01
N GLY A 99 1.20 8.69 8.72
CA GLY A 99 0.80 7.28 8.81
C GLY A 99 1.04 6.70 10.19
N VAL A 100 0.19 5.76 10.58
CA VAL A 100 0.35 5.05 11.88
C VAL A 100 1.67 4.31 11.93
N ILE A 101 2.03 3.64 10.83
CA ILE A 101 3.39 3.14 10.60
C ILE A 101 3.99 3.94 9.44
N SER A 102 5.17 4.50 9.63
CA SER A 102 5.90 5.23 8.60
C SER A 102 7.24 4.56 8.29
N SER A 103 7.53 4.35 7.01
CA SER A 103 8.82 3.84 6.55
C SER A 103 9.83 4.96 6.28
N ASP A 104 9.37 6.19 6.15
CA ASP A 104 10.19 7.38 5.96
C ASP A 104 9.57 8.57 6.69
N VAL A 105 10.37 9.46 7.19
CA VAL A 105 9.91 10.58 8.02
C VAL A 105 10.33 11.89 7.35
N TYR A 106 9.38 12.76 7.11
CA TYR A 106 9.65 14.11 6.66
C TYR A 106 10.32 14.94 7.76
N ILE A 107 11.34 15.70 7.38
CA ILE A 107 12.09 16.58 8.28
C ILE A 107 11.36 17.91 8.36
N ASP A 108 10.98 18.32 9.58
CA ASP A 108 10.33 19.59 9.81
C ASP A 108 11.18 20.75 9.29
N GLY A 109 10.58 21.60 8.45
CA GLY A 109 11.28 22.71 7.79
C GLY A 109 12.24 22.28 6.67
N GLY A 110 12.28 21.02 6.31
CA GLY A 110 13.18 20.45 5.29
C GLY A 110 12.72 20.61 3.84
N ASN A 111 11.63 21.34 3.57
CA ASN A 111 11.05 21.49 2.21
C ASN A 111 10.83 20.17 1.48
N GLY A 112 10.27 19.17 2.16
CA GLY A 112 10.06 17.84 1.63
C GLY A 112 11.26 16.89 1.75
N ALA A 113 12.33 17.31 2.45
CA ALA A 113 13.41 16.38 2.77
C ALA A 113 12.99 15.34 3.79
N GLU A 114 13.47 14.12 3.61
CA GLU A 114 13.15 12.95 4.41
C GLU A 114 14.39 12.36 5.09
N TRP A 115 14.17 11.42 6.00
CA TRP A 115 15.28 10.73 6.67
C TRP A 115 16.09 9.89 5.70
N TYR A 116 15.45 9.32 4.70
CA TYR A 116 16.05 8.38 3.76
C TYR A 116 15.84 8.83 2.32
N ILE A 117 16.61 8.26 1.41
CA ILE A 117 16.38 8.38 -0.02
C ILE A 117 15.41 7.26 -0.42
N ASN A 118 14.25 7.61 -0.96
CA ASN A 118 13.17 6.67 -1.23
C ASN A 118 13.55 5.51 -2.16
N GLN A 119 14.47 5.72 -3.12
CA GLN A 119 14.91 4.68 -4.04
C GLN A 119 15.87 3.65 -3.41
N ASN A 120 16.42 3.91 -2.25
CA ASN A 120 17.27 2.97 -1.51
C ASN A 120 16.75 2.63 -0.10
N ASN A 121 15.49 2.92 0.17
CA ASN A 121 14.83 2.69 1.44
C ASN A 121 14.45 1.20 1.61
N PHE A 122 15.45 0.32 1.74
CA PHE A 122 15.36 -1.15 1.70
C PHE A 122 15.02 -1.81 3.03
N PHE A 123 14.71 -3.11 2.97
CA PHE A 123 14.65 -4.04 4.10
C PHE A 123 13.64 -3.64 5.18
N ARG A 124 12.35 -3.46 4.79
CA ARG A 124 11.25 -3.31 5.74
C ARG A 124 10.16 -4.32 5.49
N GLN A 125 9.62 -4.83 6.56
CA GLN A 125 8.51 -5.78 6.48
C GLN A 125 7.50 -5.45 7.59
N VAL A 126 6.21 -5.52 7.22
CA VAL A 126 5.08 -5.43 8.16
C VAL A 126 4.14 -6.58 7.87
N ARG A 127 3.82 -7.38 8.89
CA ARG A 127 2.93 -8.52 8.71
C ARG A 127 2.12 -8.88 9.94
N ASN A 128 0.91 -9.40 9.72
CA ASN A 128 -0.02 -9.89 10.74
C ASN A 128 -0.51 -8.78 11.66
N PHE A 129 -1.20 -7.78 11.13
CA PHE A 129 -1.75 -6.67 11.91
C PHE A 129 -3.19 -6.34 11.51
N ILE A 130 -3.91 -5.75 12.47
CA ILE A 130 -5.07 -4.91 12.21
C ILE A 130 -4.65 -3.47 12.48
N ILE A 131 -4.80 -2.57 11.52
CA ILE A 131 -4.48 -1.15 11.65
C ILE A 131 -5.80 -0.39 11.61
N ASP A 132 -6.19 0.18 12.75
CA ASP A 132 -7.46 0.88 12.92
C ASP A 132 -7.21 2.39 13.06
N ILE A 133 -7.59 3.15 12.05
CA ILE A 133 -7.44 4.61 12.03
C ILE A 133 -8.77 5.35 12.17
N ARG A 134 -9.86 4.63 12.42
CA ARG A 134 -11.21 5.21 12.43
C ARG A 134 -11.41 6.34 13.44
N GLN A 135 -10.65 6.35 14.54
CA GLN A 135 -10.73 7.40 15.55
C GLN A 135 -9.87 8.63 15.23
N ALA A 136 -8.89 8.52 14.33
CA ALA A 136 -7.99 9.61 14.01
C ALA A 136 -8.75 10.79 13.36
N THR A 137 -8.48 12.00 13.85
CA THR A 137 -9.14 13.24 13.37
C THR A 137 -8.21 14.13 12.54
N VAL A 138 -6.93 13.78 12.43
CA VAL A 138 -5.98 14.49 11.56
C VAL A 138 -6.45 14.40 10.10
N GLU A 139 -6.17 15.42 9.33
CA GLU A 139 -6.49 15.44 7.91
C GLU A 139 -5.62 14.45 7.14
N TYR A 140 -6.24 13.64 6.27
CA TYR A 140 -5.57 12.62 5.44
C TYR A 140 -4.70 11.60 6.20
N PRO A 141 -5.18 10.98 7.30
CA PRO A 141 -4.39 9.98 7.98
C PRO A 141 -4.29 8.70 7.14
N ALA A 142 -3.10 8.08 7.15
CA ALA A 142 -2.89 6.77 6.57
C ALA A 142 -2.66 5.69 7.64
N GLY A 143 -3.09 4.46 7.36
CA GLY A 143 -2.68 3.30 8.16
C GLY A 143 -1.17 3.07 8.04
N LEU A 144 -0.66 3.03 6.80
CA LEU A 144 0.77 3.01 6.50
C LEU A 144 1.15 4.16 5.57
N HIS A 145 2.20 4.89 5.94
CA HIS A 145 3.00 5.68 5.01
C HIS A 145 4.18 4.80 4.55
N TRP A 146 4.12 4.37 3.27
CA TRP A 146 4.97 3.30 2.76
C TRP A 146 5.81 3.75 1.57
N GLN A 147 6.84 4.53 1.84
CA GLN A 147 7.77 5.05 0.87
C GLN A 147 9.05 4.22 0.92
N VAL A 148 9.14 3.23 0.03
CA VAL A 148 10.13 2.15 0.15
C VAL A 148 10.73 1.74 -1.19
N ALA A 149 11.89 1.07 -1.09
CA ALA A 149 12.57 0.41 -2.19
C ALA A 149 12.44 -1.12 -2.10
N GLN A 150 13.28 -1.84 -2.82
CA GLN A 150 13.27 -3.30 -2.89
C GLN A 150 13.53 -3.98 -1.54
N ALA A 151 13.32 -5.28 -1.48
CA ALA A 151 13.42 -6.10 -0.27
C ALA A 151 12.46 -5.65 0.84
N THR A 152 11.27 -5.19 0.46
CA THR A 152 10.21 -4.78 1.36
C THR A 152 8.94 -5.57 1.10
N SER A 153 8.14 -5.79 2.13
CA SER A 153 6.86 -6.48 1.98
C SER A 153 5.81 -6.05 3.01
N LEU A 154 4.54 -6.06 2.55
CA LEU A 154 3.35 -5.99 3.39
C LEU A 154 2.58 -7.29 3.22
N GLN A 155 2.22 -7.95 4.33
CA GLN A 155 1.55 -9.25 4.27
C GLN A 155 0.56 -9.41 5.41
N ASN A 156 -0.66 -9.93 5.09
CA ASN A 156 -1.69 -10.25 6.08
C ASN A 156 -1.98 -9.07 7.01
N ILE A 157 -2.47 -7.97 6.45
CA ILE A 157 -2.82 -6.76 7.21
C ILE A 157 -4.26 -6.36 6.87
N GLN A 158 -5.03 -6.01 7.91
CA GLN A 158 -6.35 -5.42 7.77
C GLN A 158 -6.30 -3.93 8.10
N PHE A 159 -6.90 -3.11 7.25
CA PHE A 159 -7.04 -1.67 7.44
C PHE A 159 -8.51 -1.33 7.70
N LEU A 160 -8.78 -0.69 8.83
CA LEU A 160 -10.10 -0.22 9.22
C LEU A 160 -10.13 1.30 9.17
N GLN A 161 -10.99 1.84 8.30
CA GLN A 161 -11.04 3.25 7.96
C GLN A 161 -12.47 3.75 8.00
N ASN A 162 -12.66 5.05 8.28
CA ASN A 162 -13.91 5.74 8.01
C ASN A 162 -13.91 6.32 6.60
N THR A 163 -15.08 6.66 6.09
CA THR A 163 -15.26 7.50 4.89
C THR A 163 -14.62 8.88 5.11
N GLY A 164 -14.41 9.63 4.05
CA GLY A 164 -13.83 10.97 4.11
C GLY A 164 -12.40 11.00 3.59
N THR A 165 -11.42 11.42 4.41
CA THR A 165 -10.03 11.62 3.97
C THR A 165 -9.08 10.48 4.30
N GLN A 166 -9.55 9.45 5.03
CA GLN A 166 -8.70 8.35 5.52
C GLN A 166 -8.20 7.44 4.40
N GLN A 167 -6.96 6.98 4.54
CA GLN A 167 -6.26 6.11 3.58
C GLN A 167 -5.70 4.88 4.30
N GLY A 168 -5.83 3.68 3.71
CA GLY A 168 -5.20 2.48 4.26
C GLY A 168 -3.69 2.52 4.09
N ILE A 169 -3.24 2.66 2.85
CA ILE A 169 -1.82 2.83 2.52
C ILE A 169 -1.65 4.11 1.72
N PHE A 170 -0.67 4.92 2.11
CA PHE A 170 -0.13 6.01 1.33
C PHE A 170 1.31 5.66 0.93
N ALA A 171 1.54 5.43 -0.37
CA ALA A 171 2.84 5.04 -0.92
C ALA A 171 3.18 6.01 -2.05
N GLU A 172 3.81 7.12 -1.72
CA GLU A 172 3.97 8.24 -2.66
C GLU A 172 5.19 8.14 -3.57
N ASN A 173 6.18 7.32 -3.20
CA ASN A 173 7.43 7.21 -3.93
C ASN A 173 8.17 5.90 -3.63
N GLY A 174 9.23 5.62 -4.37
CA GLY A 174 10.11 4.49 -4.13
C GLY A 174 10.44 3.66 -5.37
N SER A 175 11.02 2.50 -5.17
CA SER A 175 11.54 1.67 -6.26
C SER A 175 11.15 0.19 -6.19
N GLY A 176 9.98 -0.11 -5.65
CA GLY A 176 9.39 -1.44 -5.70
C GLY A 176 9.21 -2.11 -4.36
N GLY A 177 8.65 -3.31 -4.41
CA GLY A 177 8.33 -4.12 -3.25
C GLY A 177 7.30 -5.20 -3.57
N PHE A 178 6.77 -5.82 -2.53
CA PHE A 178 5.76 -6.87 -2.62
C PHE A 178 4.65 -6.64 -1.61
N MET A 179 3.39 -6.83 -2.03
CA MET A 179 2.22 -6.76 -1.17
C MET A 179 1.32 -7.97 -1.40
N SER A 180 0.85 -8.61 -0.32
CA SER A 180 -0.12 -9.69 -0.42
C SER A 180 -1.05 -9.79 0.79
N ASP A 181 -2.25 -10.35 0.51
CA ASP A 181 -3.20 -10.73 1.56
C ASP A 181 -3.58 -9.51 2.44
N LEU A 182 -3.90 -8.38 1.79
CA LEU A 182 -4.32 -7.15 2.47
C LEU A 182 -5.83 -6.96 2.34
N VAL A 183 -6.46 -6.49 3.41
CA VAL A 183 -7.90 -6.22 3.47
C VAL A 183 -8.14 -4.76 3.87
N PHE A 184 -8.93 -4.05 3.07
CA PHE A 184 -9.27 -2.65 3.30
C PHE A 184 -10.78 -2.49 3.48
N THR A 185 -11.18 -1.80 4.52
CA THR A 185 -12.60 -1.53 4.80
C THR A 185 -12.82 -0.03 4.98
N GLY A 186 -13.64 0.55 4.12
CA GLY A 186 -13.94 1.99 4.12
C GLY A 186 -12.81 2.85 3.55
N GLY A 187 -12.82 4.12 3.91
CA GLY A 187 -11.81 5.11 3.51
C GLY A 187 -12.11 5.84 2.22
N ASN A 188 -11.40 6.96 2.03
CA ASN A 188 -11.34 7.65 0.74
C ASN A 188 -10.57 6.80 -0.26
N PHE A 189 -9.40 6.32 0.16
CA PHE A 189 -8.61 5.35 -0.58
C PHE A 189 -8.33 4.12 0.29
N GLY A 190 -8.55 2.93 -0.25
CA GLY A 190 -7.92 1.75 0.34
C GLY A 190 -6.40 1.88 0.22
N MET A 191 -5.91 2.18 -0.98
CA MET A 191 -4.52 2.46 -1.27
C MET A 191 -4.41 3.70 -2.16
N TYR A 192 -3.55 4.64 -1.80
CA TYR A 192 -3.16 5.79 -2.63
C TYR A 192 -1.66 5.71 -2.87
N GLY A 193 -1.26 5.36 -4.10
CA GLY A 193 0.08 4.88 -4.34
C GLY A 193 0.77 5.45 -5.56
N GLY A 194 2.06 5.74 -5.39
CA GLY A 194 3.01 6.03 -6.44
C GLY A 194 4.33 5.34 -6.14
N ASN A 195 4.82 4.52 -7.07
CA ASN A 195 6.09 3.81 -6.95
C ASN A 195 6.47 3.28 -8.33
N GLN A 196 7.74 2.96 -8.56
CA GLN A 196 8.17 2.42 -9.84
C GLN A 196 7.42 1.14 -10.20
N GLN A 197 7.42 0.17 -9.29
CA GLN A 197 6.80 -1.13 -9.53
C GLN A 197 6.50 -1.89 -8.25
N PHE A 198 5.35 -2.55 -8.20
CA PHE A 198 5.03 -3.53 -7.17
C PHE A 198 4.44 -4.79 -7.81
N THR A 199 4.71 -5.93 -7.20
CA THR A 199 3.92 -7.13 -7.40
C THR A 199 2.92 -7.22 -6.27
N VAL A 200 1.64 -7.18 -6.62
CA VAL A 200 0.53 -7.13 -5.66
C VAL A 200 -0.38 -8.32 -5.91
N ARG A 201 -0.77 -9.03 -4.86
CA ARG A 201 -1.69 -10.15 -5.00
C ARG A 201 -2.62 -10.32 -3.79
N ASN A 202 -3.84 -10.82 -4.05
CA ASN A 202 -4.84 -11.14 -3.03
C ASN A 202 -5.18 -9.94 -2.15
N LEU A 203 -5.63 -8.84 -2.74
CA LEU A 203 -6.11 -7.67 -2.03
C LEU A 203 -7.63 -7.60 -2.08
N LYS A 204 -8.24 -7.36 -0.91
CA LYS A 204 -9.68 -7.15 -0.80
C LYS A 204 -10.00 -5.72 -0.37
N PHE A 205 -10.93 -5.08 -1.09
CA PHE A 205 -11.41 -3.73 -0.79
C PHE A 205 -12.93 -3.74 -0.65
N THR A 206 -13.44 -3.14 0.41
CA THR A 206 -14.89 -3.06 0.63
C THR A 206 -15.29 -1.67 1.08
N GLY A 207 -16.19 -1.03 0.34
CA GLY A 207 -16.81 0.25 0.72
C GLY A 207 -15.87 1.46 0.68
N CYS A 208 -14.81 1.44 -0.12
CA CYS A 208 -13.93 2.58 -0.35
C CYS A 208 -14.56 3.57 -1.34
N THR A 209 -14.30 4.87 -1.20
CA THR A 209 -14.63 5.83 -2.27
C THR A 209 -13.88 5.45 -3.54
N THR A 210 -12.58 5.21 -3.43
CA THR A 210 -11.71 4.64 -4.46
C THR A 210 -10.88 3.52 -3.84
N ALA A 211 -10.95 2.32 -4.37
CA ALA A 211 -10.16 1.22 -3.79
C ALA A 211 -8.65 1.48 -3.96
N ILE A 212 -8.21 1.81 -5.17
CA ILE A 212 -6.82 2.07 -5.52
C ILE A 212 -6.74 3.36 -6.32
N GLY A 213 -6.06 4.38 -5.78
CA GLY A 213 -5.68 5.59 -6.51
C GLY A 213 -4.20 5.54 -6.86
N LEU A 214 -3.86 5.66 -8.14
CA LEU A 214 -2.46 5.69 -8.59
C LEU A 214 -2.00 7.13 -8.77
N ILE A 215 -0.95 7.51 -8.05
CA ILE A 215 -0.30 8.82 -8.17
C ILE A 215 0.61 8.83 -9.39
N TRP A 216 1.41 7.78 -9.53
CA TRP A 216 2.31 7.50 -10.65
C TRP A 216 2.80 6.05 -10.58
N ASP A 217 3.19 5.47 -11.69
CA ASP A 217 3.93 4.20 -11.75
C ASP A 217 4.70 4.06 -13.07
N TRP A 218 5.56 3.03 -13.13
CA TRP A 218 6.10 2.53 -14.38
C TRP A 218 5.31 1.31 -14.87
N GLY A 219 4.93 0.45 -13.95
CA GLY A 219 4.11 -0.72 -14.23
C GLY A 219 3.93 -1.59 -13.00
N TRP A 220 2.66 -1.79 -12.60
CA TRP A 220 2.32 -2.64 -11.48
C TRP A 220 1.52 -3.85 -11.96
N THR A 221 1.79 -5.00 -11.35
CA THR A 221 0.99 -6.21 -11.55
C THR A 221 0.04 -6.40 -10.39
N TRP A 222 -1.25 -6.44 -10.70
CA TRP A 222 -2.35 -6.61 -9.75
C TRP A 222 -3.00 -7.97 -10.01
N LYS A 223 -2.81 -8.93 -9.11
CA LYS A 223 -3.38 -10.27 -9.25
C LYS A 223 -4.29 -10.61 -8.07
N GLY A 224 -5.50 -11.09 -8.38
CA GLY A 224 -6.44 -11.52 -7.35
C GLY A 224 -6.99 -10.35 -6.53
N LEU A 225 -7.40 -9.27 -7.19
CA LEU A 225 -8.15 -8.20 -6.54
C LEU A 225 -9.60 -8.63 -6.34
N ASP A 226 -10.14 -8.37 -5.15
CA ASP A 226 -11.56 -8.48 -4.82
C ASP A 226 -12.03 -7.09 -4.38
N ILE A 227 -12.70 -6.37 -5.29
CA ILE A 227 -13.15 -4.98 -5.06
C ILE A 227 -14.67 -4.98 -5.03
N GLU A 228 -15.23 -4.62 -3.87
CA GLU A 228 -16.65 -4.74 -3.60
C GLU A 228 -17.25 -3.44 -3.04
N ASN A 229 -18.38 -3.01 -3.62
CA ASN A 229 -19.14 -1.84 -3.15
C ASN A 229 -18.31 -0.56 -3.06
N CYS A 230 -17.40 -0.35 -4.00
CA CYS A 230 -16.57 0.85 -4.11
C CYS A 230 -17.12 1.82 -5.17
N GLY A 231 -16.81 3.10 -5.04
CA GLY A 231 -17.15 4.09 -6.06
C GLY A 231 -16.33 3.85 -7.33
N THR A 232 -15.01 3.81 -7.18
CA THR A 232 -14.04 3.48 -8.26
C THR A 232 -13.13 2.36 -7.79
N GLY A 233 -12.89 1.39 -8.65
CA GLY A 233 -11.92 0.33 -8.37
C GLY A 233 -10.50 0.85 -8.44
N ILE A 234 -9.99 1.10 -9.64
CA ILE A 234 -8.65 1.66 -9.84
C ILE A 234 -8.77 2.99 -10.57
N ASN A 235 -8.23 4.04 -9.95
CA ASN A 235 -8.12 5.37 -10.56
C ASN A 235 -6.66 5.60 -10.98
N MET A 236 -6.43 5.67 -12.29
CA MET A 236 -5.11 5.88 -12.90
C MET A 236 -4.81 7.37 -13.15
N ILE A 237 -5.69 8.27 -12.73
CA ILE A 237 -5.52 9.71 -12.89
C ILE A 237 -4.71 10.23 -11.71
N GLY A 238 -3.48 10.65 -11.95
CA GLY A 238 -2.62 11.22 -10.95
C GLY A 238 -3.15 12.55 -10.39
N SER A 239 -2.50 13.04 -9.34
CA SER A 239 -2.84 14.31 -8.70
C SER A 239 -2.90 15.44 -9.73
N GLY A 240 -3.95 16.26 -9.67
CA GLY A 240 -4.15 17.36 -10.61
C GLY A 240 -4.48 16.94 -12.05
N GLY A 241 -4.89 15.68 -12.28
CA GLY A 241 -5.17 15.16 -13.61
C GLY A 241 -3.93 14.72 -14.38
N ALA A 242 -2.80 14.56 -13.69
CA ALA A 242 -1.54 14.17 -14.31
C ALA A 242 -1.59 12.74 -14.89
N ARG A 243 -0.85 12.53 -15.98
CA ARG A 243 -0.72 11.25 -16.66
C ARG A 243 0.61 10.62 -16.30
N ASN A 244 0.71 10.14 -15.07
CA ASN A 244 1.96 9.61 -14.53
C ASN A 244 1.92 8.09 -14.36
N THR A 245 0.77 7.45 -14.71
CA THR A 245 0.63 6.00 -14.65
C THR A 245 1.07 5.38 -15.97
N GLY A 246 2.02 4.47 -15.92
CA GLY A 246 2.55 3.75 -17.09
C GLY A 246 1.66 2.56 -17.46
N SER A 247 1.88 1.40 -16.84
CA SER A 247 1.17 0.17 -17.19
C SER A 247 0.44 -0.45 -16.01
N VAL A 248 -0.80 -0.90 -16.23
CA VAL A 248 -1.61 -1.61 -15.24
C VAL A 248 -2.02 -2.98 -15.79
N TYR A 249 -1.52 -4.04 -15.15
CA TYR A 249 -1.87 -5.42 -15.45
C TYR A 249 -2.77 -5.98 -14.36
N ILE A 250 -4.04 -6.30 -14.70
CA ILE A 250 -5.03 -6.85 -13.77
C ILE A 250 -5.34 -8.27 -14.17
N LEU A 251 -5.05 -9.20 -13.26
CA LEU A 251 -5.12 -10.63 -13.49
C LEU A 251 -6.03 -11.29 -12.45
N ASP A 252 -6.84 -12.27 -12.87
CA ASP A 252 -7.63 -13.13 -11.98
C ASP A 252 -8.39 -12.34 -10.90
N SER A 253 -9.09 -11.27 -11.28
CA SER A 253 -9.65 -10.29 -10.35
C SER A 253 -11.17 -10.17 -10.48
N THR A 254 -11.83 -9.67 -9.44
CA THR A 254 -13.28 -9.50 -9.39
C THR A 254 -13.64 -8.09 -8.95
N PHE A 255 -14.58 -7.47 -9.68
CA PHE A 255 -15.21 -6.20 -9.30
C PHE A 255 -16.70 -6.44 -9.10
N THR A 256 -17.19 -6.16 -7.90
CA THR A 256 -18.60 -6.37 -7.52
C THR A 256 -19.23 -5.06 -7.08
N ASN A 257 -20.38 -4.70 -7.68
CA ASN A 257 -21.13 -3.49 -7.33
C ASN A 257 -20.26 -2.23 -7.24
N THR A 258 -19.29 -2.09 -8.13
CA THR A 258 -18.37 -0.95 -8.22
C THR A 258 -18.75 -0.13 -9.45
N ASN A 259 -18.96 1.19 -9.31
CA ASN A 259 -19.52 1.97 -10.40
C ASN A 259 -18.62 1.99 -11.64
N VAL A 260 -17.31 2.14 -11.45
CA VAL A 260 -16.28 2.10 -12.50
C VAL A 260 -15.13 1.21 -12.03
N ALA A 261 -14.82 0.15 -12.76
CA ALA A 261 -13.70 -0.73 -12.36
C ALA A 261 -12.35 -0.04 -12.59
N LEU A 262 -12.13 0.55 -13.76
CA LEU A 262 -10.93 1.36 -14.06
C LEU A 262 -11.30 2.73 -14.60
N LEU A 263 -10.72 3.76 -14.00
CA LEU A 263 -10.78 5.14 -14.49
C LEU A 263 -9.41 5.54 -15.00
N SER A 264 -9.29 5.75 -16.32
CA SER A 264 -8.06 6.13 -17.01
C SER A 264 -8.08 7.59 -17.45
N THR A 265 -6.95 8.11 -17.85
CA THR A 265 -6.88 9.42 -18.54
C THR A 265 -7.44 9.31 -19.95
N VAL A 266 -7.83 10.45 -20.54
CA VAL A 266 -8.19 10.50 -21.96
C VAL A 266 -6.97 10.13 -22.81
N PRO A 267 -7.13 9.30 -23.87
CA PRO A 267 -6.06 9.05 -24.82
C PRO A 267 -5.55 10.35 -25.43
N ILE A 268 -4.24 10.49 -25.57
CA ILE A 268 -3.68 11.57 -26.39
C ILE A 268 -3.08 10.98 -27.65
N ASP A 269 -3.04 11.84 -28.68
CA ASP A 269 -2.26 11.62 -29.91
C ASP A 269 -0.81 11.23 -29.56
N GLU A 270 -0.36 10.13 -30.09
CA GLU A 270 0.82 9.35 -29.72
C GLU A 270 2.15 10.07 -29.80
N ALA A 271 2.19 11.17 -30.50
CA ALA A 271 3.45 11.87 -30.80
C ALA A 271 4.05 12.58 -29.57
N ALA A 272 3.32 12.72 -28.48
CA ALA A 272 3.69 13.68 -27.43
C ALA A 272 4.13 13.08 -26.10
N GLN A 273 3.62 11.93 -25.64
CA GLN A 273 3.94 11.41 -24.28
C GLN A 273 3.56 9.94 -24.12
N GLY A 274 4.36 9.19 -23.38
CA GLY A 274 4.25 7.76 -23.11
C GLY A 274 2.86 7.14 -23.10
N THR A 275 2.76 5.94 -23.61
CA THR A 275 1.53 5.16 -23.69
C THR A 275 1.11 4.67 -22.31
N ILE A 276 -0.16 4.83 -21.98
CA ILE A 276 -0.78 4.14 -20.84
C ILE A 276 -1.25 2.79 -21.37
N ASP A 277 -0.77 1.72 -20.76
CA ASP A 277 -1.19 0.36 -21.11
C ASP A 277 -2.09 -0.21 -20.04
N ILE A 278 -3.22 -0.77 -20.44
CA ILE A 278 -4.14 -1.49 -19.56
C ILE A 278 -4.31 -2.90 -20.10
N THR A 279 -4.07 -3.89 -19.28
CA THR A 279 -4.35 -5.28 -19.57
C THR A 279 -5.27 -5.87 -18.54
N LEU A 280 -6.39 -6.44 -18.98
CA LEU A 280 -7.32 -7.22 -18.18
C LEU A 280 -7.25 -8.67 -18.65
N ASP A 281 -6.95 -9.59 -17.75
CA ASP A 281 -6.89 -11.02 -18.03
C ASP A 281 -7.65 -11.79 -16.94
N ASN A 282 -8.68 -12.51 -17.34
CA ASN A 282 -9.57 -13.26 -16.43
C ASN A 282 -10.18 -12.37 -15.35
N VAL A 283 -10.87 -11.29 -15.74
CA VAL A 283 -11.46 -10.31 -14.83
C VAL A 283 -12.99 -10.41 -14.83
N GLN A 284 -13.56 -10.74 -13.67
CA GLN A 284 -15.00 -10.87 -13.48
C GLN A 284 -15.63 -9.52 -13.06
N MET A 285 -16.63 -9.09 -13.81
CA MET A 285 -17.52 -8.00 -13.45
C MET A 285 -18.82 -8.55 -12.90
N ASN A 286 -19.26 -8.13 -11.72
CA ASN A 286 -20.51 -8.51 -11.07
C ASN A 286 -21.32 -7.28 -10.70
N GLY A 287 -22.29 -6.87 -11.53
CA GLY A 287 -23.05 -5.65 -11.29
C GLY A 287 -22.20 -4.37 -11.36
N THR A 288 -21.08 -4.40 -12.08
CA THR A 288 -20.16 -3.28 -12.29
C THR A 288 -20.37 -2.73 -13.69
N PRO A 289 -21.10 -1.61 -13.86
CA PRO A 289 -21.63 -1.19 -15.16
C PRO A 289 -20.54 -0.78 -16.16
N VAL A 290 -19.42 -0.27 -15.68
CA VAL A 290 -18.32 0.20 -16.53
C VAL A 290 -17.02 -0.49 -16.15
N ALA A 291 -16.42 -1.22 -17.10
CA ALA A 291 -15.13 -1.87 -16.90
C ALA A 291 -13.98 -0.88 -17.05
N VAL A 292 -13.96 -0.06 -18.13
CA VAL A 292 -12.94 0.98 -18.32
C VAL A 292 -13.59 2.26 -18.81
N GLN A 293 -13.33 3.35 -18.10
CA GLN A 293 -13.80 4.70 -18.40
C GLN A 293 -12.61 5.66 -18.51
N THR A 294 -12.72 6.66 -19.34
CA THR A 294 -11.76 7.78 -19.40
C THR A 294 -12.24 8.97 -18.57
N SER A 295 -11.33 9.88 -18.26
CA SER A 295 -11.60 11.06 -17.40
C SER A 295 -12.63 12.04 -17.97
N ASP A 296 -12.91 11.99 -19.29
CA ASP A 296 -13.99 12.77 -19.94
C ASP A 296 -15.37 12.08 -19.85
N GLY A 297 -15.46 10.93 -19.18
CA GLY A 297 -16.67 10.14 -19.05
C GLY A 297 -16.95 9.14 -20.17
N SER A 298 -16.08 9.06 -21.18
CA SER A 298 -16.23 8.08 -22.27
C SER A 298 -15.98 6.66 -21.78
N THR A 299 -16.84 5.71 -22.19
CA THR A 299 -16.67 4.29 -21.87
C THR A 299 -15.84 3.62 -22.94
N LEU A 300 -14.64 3.14 -22.58
CA LEU A 300 -13.78 2.33 -23.46
C LEU A 300 -14.20 0.86 -23.47
N LEU A 301 -14.60 0.34 -22.31
CA LEU A 301 -15.06 -1.02 -22.17
C LEU A 301 -16.28 -1.07 -21.24
N ALA A 302 -17.39 -1.58 -21.73
CA ALA A 302 -18.57 -1.80 -20.93
C ALA A 302 -18.33 -2.96 -19.94
N GLY A 303 -18.94 -2.87 -18.76
CA GLY A 303 -18.95 -3.91 -17.77
C GLY A 303 -20.30 -4.64 -17.70
N GLY A 304 -20.89 -4.73 -16.51
CA GLY A 304 -22.15 -5.41 -16.24
C GLY A 304 -21.94 -6.61 -15.33
N SER A 305 -22.44 -7.78 -15.77
CA SER A 305 -22.19 -9.06 -15.10
C SER A 305 -21.60 -10.02 -16.13
N THR A 306 -20.30 -9.88 -16.36
CA THR A 306 -19.60 -10.59 -17.43
C THR A 306 -18.15 -10.91 -17.04
N LEU A 307 -17.63 -11.97 -17.63
CA LEU A 307 -16.21 -12.29 -17.56
C LEU A 307 -15.48 -11.66 -18.74
N ILE A 308 -14.50 -10.84 -18.46
CA ILE A 308 -13.54 -10.35 -19.45
C ILE A 308 -12.38 -11.34 -19.46
N SER A 309 -12.41 -12.26 -20.44
CA SER A 309 -11.37 -13.28 -20.55
C SER A 309 -10.01 -12.69 -20.88
N PHE A 310 -9.99 -11.71 -21.80
CA PHE A 310 -8.82 -10.90 -22.12
C PHE A 310 -9.25 -9.60 -22.80
N TRP A 311 -8.65 -8.51 -22.39
CA TRP A 311 -8.76 -7.22 -23.06
C TRP A 311 -7.49 -6.41 -22.80
N ALA A 312 -6.95 -5.80 -23.82
CA ALA A 312 -5.81 -4.91 -23.70
C ALA A 312 -6.04 -3.63 -24.50
N TRP A 313 -5.54 -2.54 -23.97
CA TRP A 313 -5.57 -1.25 -24.61
C TRP A 313 -4.23 -0.55 -24.39
N ALA A 314 -3.63 -0.11 -25.51
CA ALA A 314 -2.46 0.73 -25.52
C ALA A 314 -2.82 2.06 -26.17
N GLY A 315 -2.25 3.15 -25.75
CA GLY A 315 -2.58 4.50 -26.23
C GLY A 315 -2.49 4.71 -27.75
N SER A 316 -2.00 3.74 -28.50
CA SER A 316 -1.92 3.70 -29.97
C SER A 316 -3.00 2.85 -30.62
N THR A 317 -4.26 3.24 -30.52
CA THR A 317 -5.35 2.90 -31.46
C THR A 317 -5.73 1.44 -31.72
N THR A 318 -5.08 0.42 -31.18
CA THR A 318 -5.47 -0.98 -31.45
C THR A 318 -6.02 -1.67 -30.20
N GLN A 319 -7.33 -1.82 -30.15
CA GLN A 319 -7.96 -2.73 -29.18
C GLN A 319 -7.71 -4.17 -29.62
N ILE A 320 -7.15 -4.98 -28.75
CA ILE A 320 -7.06 -6.43 -28.94
C ILE A 320 -8.09 -7.06 -28.03
N THR A 321 -9.16 -7.58 -28.61
CA THR A 321 -10.16 -8.37 -27.89
C THR A 321 -10.01 -9.83 -28.30
N GLN A 322 -9.72 -10.70 -27.35
CA GLN A 322 -9.67 -12.11 -27.61
C GLN A 322 -10.81 -12.81 -26.86
N THR A 323 -11.68 -13.46 -27.62
CA THR A 323 -12.84 -14.21 -27.10
C THR A 323 -12.53 -15.69 -26.81
N GLU A 324 -11.37 -16.15 -27.18
CA GLU A 324 -10.92 -17.54 -27.00
C GLU A 324 -9.66 -17.55 -26.11
N PRO A 325 -9.54 -18.52 -25.19
CA PRO A 325 -8.32 -18.64 -24.37
C PRO A 325 -7.11 -18.91 -25.25
N ILE A 326 -6.04 -18.15 -25.06
CA ILE A 326 -4.75 -18.49 -25.69
C ILE A 326 -4.26 -19.79 -25.05
N LEU A 327 -4.42 -20.91 -25.76
CA LEU A 327 -3.64 -22.09 -25.47
C LEU A 327 -2.20 -21.78 -25.88
N MET A 328 -1.37 -21.29 -24.98
CA MET A 328 0.07 -21.28 -25.21
C MET A 328 0.49 -22.76 -25.32
N ALA A 329 0.71 -23.20 -26.54
CA ALA A 329 1.46 -24.43 -26.76
C ALA A 329 2.88 -24.15 -26.25
N LEU A 330 3.21 -24.72 -25.10
CA LEU A 330 4.59 -24.86 -24.65
C LEU A 330 5.31 -25.75 -25.70
N MET A 331 6.09 -25.18 -26.57
CA MET A 331 7.16 -25.87 -27.28
C MET A 331 8.44 -25.82 -26.48
#